data_5a91809150580f14096b61c82adb7bed
#
_entry.id   5a91809150580f14096b61c82adb7bed
#
_cell.length_a   1.000
_cell.length_b   1.000
_cell.length_c   1.000
_cell.angle_alpha   90.00
_cell.angle_beta   90.00
_cell.angle_gamma   90.00
#
_symmetry.space_group_name_H-M   'P 1'
#
loop_
_entity.id
_entity.type
_entity.pdbx_description
1 polymer ?
#
loop_
_entity_poly.entity_id
_entity_poly.type
_entity_poly.pdbx_seq_one_letter_code
_entity_poly.pdbx_strand_id
1 'polypeptide(L)'
;MGKYITRRFFEMIITLFLIGTATFFLLGAIPGTAIDKKIQKLPEATKQVVIEKYGYDKPIVERYFITLKNYIVNQEFGESIVRAGDTVSSIVKAKMPVSARLGIQQILVGVTLGLLLGIIAAMNRGKIVDYIILVGAMLFASVPPLFLSLLLQKYMAKGAIFNLPIIGWPKGDELLFGGWKYTILPTLAGAGTYLAYYTRLMKTSMLDSINQEYTLTARSKGLSEFAIVRKHVFRNSFIPIITVLPVAISGVISGSFFIERVFAIPGAGQYFIQATTDRDVPILMGLTLLYAAIYIIAIFISDILYTVVDPRIRLVK
;
A
#
# COMPACT_ATOMS: atom_id res chain seq x y z
N MET A 1 -14.57 25.12 -2.84
CA MET A 1 -13.32 24.32 -2.81
C MET A 1 -12.52 24.56 -1.53
N GLY A 2 -12.09 25.77 -1.21
CA GLY A 2 -11.27 26.04 -0.01
C GLY A 2 -11.86 25.48 1.29
N LYS A 3 -13.11 25.79 1.60
CA LYS A 3 -13.80 25.31 2.81
C LYS A 3 -13.84 23.77 2.91
N TYR A 4 -14.02 23.07 1.78
CA TYR A 4 -13.99 21.60 1.73
C TYR A 4 -12.59 21.04 2.03
N ILE A 5 -11.55 21.59 1.38
CA ILE A 5 -10.16 21.16 1.59
C ILE A 5 -9.75 21.40 3.04
N THR A 6 -10.08 22.56 3.61
CA THR A 6 -9.80 22.88 5.02
C THR A 6 -10.49 21.89 5.96
N ARG A 7 -11.78 21.61 5.74
CA ARG A 7 -12.52 20.62 6.55
C ARG A 7 -11.88 19.23 6.46
N ARG A 8 -11.57 18.76 5.27
CA ARG A 8 -10.90 17.46 5.04
C ARG A 8 -9.53 17.38 5.70
N PHE A 9 -8.79 18.47 5.67
CA PHE A 9 -7.50 18.55 6.34
C PHE A 9 -7.64 18.37 7.88
N PHE A 10 -8.61 19.01 8.50
CA PHE A 10 -8.86 18.82 9.93
C PHE A 10 -9.38 17.41 10.24
N GLU A 11 -10.27 16.85 9.41
CA GLU A 11 -10.72 15.45 9.53
C GLU A 11 -9.55 14.48 9.47
N MET A 12 -8.58 14.72 8.59
CA MET A 12 -7.34 13.95 8.47
C MET A 12 -6.51 13.99 9.76
N ILE A 13 -6.30 15.17 10.34
CA ILE A 13 -5.54 15.32 11.59
C ILE A 13 -6.25 14.60 12.75
N ILE A 14 -7.56 14.79 12.87
CA ILE A 14 -8.37 14.14 13.91
C ILE A 14 -8.30 12.62 13.77
N THR A 15 -8.42 12.10 12.57
CA THR A 15 -8.35 10.66 12.30
C THR A 15 -6.99 10.10 12.68
N LEU A 16 -5.91 10.78 12.30
CA LEU A 16 -4.54 10.36 12.66
C LEU A 16 -4.32 10.37 14.17
N PHE A 17 -4.82 11.40 14.86
CA PHE A 17 -4.79 11.51 16.31
C PHE A 17 -5.55 10.36 16.99
N LEU A 18 -6.76 10.04 16.51
CA LEU A 18 -7.58 8.94 17.04
C LEU A 18 -6.89 7.59 16.81
N ILE A 19 -6.33 7.35 15.62
CA ILE A 19 -5.57 6.12 15.33
C ILE A 19 -4.37 6.01 16.27
N GLY A 20 -3.60 7.09 16.45
CA GLY A 20 -2.46 7.11 17.36
C GLY A 20 -2.84 6.81 18.80
N THR A 21 -3.91 7.45 19.29
CA THR A 21 -4.43 7.24 20.63
C THR A 21 -4.89 5.79 20.82
N ALA A 22 -5.73 5.28 19.90
CA ALA A 22 -6.21 3.90 19.96
C ALA A 22 -5.06 2.89 19.90
N THR A 23 -4.10 3.10 18.98
CA THR A 23 -2.92 2.23 18.85
C THR A 23 -2.10 2.21 20.14
N PHE A 24 -1.86 3.38 20.76
CA PHE A 24 -1.10 3.47 22.00
C PHE A 24 -1.74 2.64 23.12
N PHE A 25 -3.03 2.83 23.38
CA PHE A 25 -3.72 2.11 24.45
C PHE A 25 -3.89 0.62 24.15
N LEU A 26 -4.17 0.24 22.88
CA LEU A 26 -4.25 -1.15 22.47
C LEU A 26 -2.91 -1.88 22.65
N LEU A 27 -1.81 -1.28 22.21
CA LEU A 27 -0.48 -1.87 22.38
C LEU A 27 -0.06 -1.89 23.86
N GLY A 28 -0.44 -0.88 24.64
CA GLY A 28 -0.20 -0.83 26.08
C GLY A 28 -0.98 -1.87 26.87
N ALA A 29 -2.11 -2.37 26.36
CA ALA A 29 -2.93 -3.40 26.99
C ALA A 29 -2.42 -4.84 26.71
N ILE A 30 -1.50 -5.03 25.76
CA ILE A 30 -0.96 -6.34 25.40
C ILE A 30 0.05 -6.79 26.48
N PRO A 31 -0.15 -7.90 27.18
CA PRO A 31 0.78 -8.40 28.18
C PRO A 31 2.06 -8.98 27.52
N GLY A 32 3.17 -8.91 28.24
CA GLY A 32 4.43 -9.51 27.78
C GLY A 32 5.09 -8.79 26.63
N THR A 33 5.26 -7.48 26.74
CA THR A 33 5.96 -6.62 25.77
C THR A 33 7.44 -6.97 25.63
N ALA A 34 8.12 -6.39 24.62
CA ALA A 34 9.56 -6.57 24.44
C ALA A 34 10.35 -6.12 25.68
N ILE A 35 9.86 -5.10 26.40
CA ILE A 35 10.51 -4.63 27.62
C ILE A 35 10.42 -5.66 28.74
N ASP A 36 9.29 -6.33 28.91
CA ASP A 36 9.12 -7.37 29.92
C ASP A 36 10.12 -8.52 29.69
N LYS A 37 10.29 -8.94 28.44
CA LYS A 37 11.26 -9.97 28.06
C LYS A 37 12.71 -9.51 28.25
N LYS A 38 12.99 -8.23 28.00
CA LYS A 38 14.32 -7.65 28.15
C LYS A 38 14.70 -7.53 29.62
N ILE A 39 13.79 -7.02 30.45
CA ILE A 39 13.99 -6.86 31.89
C ILE A 39 14.25 -8.19 32.59
N GLN A 40 13.55 -9.27 32.22
CA GLN A 40 13.75 -10.60 32.80
C GLN A 40 15.18 -11.14 32.65
N LYS A 41 15.92 -10.69 31.64
CA LYS A 41 17.28 -11.14 31.34
C LYS A 41 18.38 -10.24 31.90
N LEU A 42 18.03 -9.11 32.54
CA LEU A 42 18.98 -8.13 33.03
C LEU A 42 19.22 -8.26 34.57
N PRO A 43 20.43 -7.90 35.05
CA PRO A 43 20.67 -7.73 36.47
C PRO A 43 19.75 -6.63 37.08
N GLU A 44 19.38 -6.78 38.36
CA GLU A 44 18.45 -5.85 39.01
C GLU A 44 18.85 -4.37 38.90
N ALA A 45 20.13 -4.05 39.07
CA ALA A 45 20.65 -2.70 38.93
C ALA A 45 20.43 -2.08 37.54
N THR A 46 20.39 -2.90 36.50
CA THR A 46 20.21 -2.46 35.10
C THR A 46 18.73 -2.41 34.71
N LYS A 47 17.89 -3.21 35.38
CA LYS A 47 16.44 -3.21 35.14
C LYS A 47 15.82 -1.84 35.35
N GLN A 48 16.12 -1.21 36.46
CA GLN A 48 15.58 0.11 36.84
C GLN A 48 15.90 1.16 35.75
N VAL A 49 17.15 1.19 35.32
CA VAL A 49 17.61 2.15 34.28
C VAL A 49 16.85 1.93 32.94
N VAL A 50 16.58 0.68 32.58
CA VAL A 50 15.81 0.36 31.37
C VAL A 50 14.35 0.72 31.51
N ILE A 51 13.73 0.48 32.66
CA ILE A 51 12.33 0.85 32.97
C ILE A 51 12.16 2.36 32.86
N GLU A 52 13.06 3.12 33.47
CA GLU A 52 13.05 4.60 33.45
C GLU A 52 13.30 5.14 32.03
N LYS A 53 14.29 4.58 31.30
CA LYS A 53 14.59 5.01 29.92
C LYS A 53 13.35 4.95 29.02
N TYR A 54 12.54 3.91 29.15
CA TYR A 54 11.34 3.73 28.32
C TYR A 54 10.05 4.22 29.01
N GLY A 55 10.17 4.81 30.20
CA GLY A 55 9.06 5.40 30.96
C GLY A 55 8.05 4.39 31.49
N TYR A 56 8.42 3.12 31.65
CA TYR A 56 7.52 2.07 32.15
C TYR A 56 7.33 2.12 33.67
N ASP A 57 8.03 2.97 34.34
CA ASP A 57 7.83 3.38 35.76
C ASP A 57 6.58 4.25 35.94
N LYS A 58 6.07 4.85 34.85
CA LYS A 58 4.98 5.81 34.88
C LYS A 58 3.63 5.21 34.53
N PRO A 59 2.52 5.79 35.05
CA PRO A 59 1.17 5.40 34.65
C PRO A 59 0.97 5.54 33.14
N ILE A 60 0.14 4.66 32.56
CA ILE A 60 -0.09 4.61 31.09
C ILE A 60 -0.55 5.96 30.51
N VAL A 61 -1.33 6.72 31.26
CA VAL A 61 -1.82 8.05 30.84
C VAL A 61 -0.67 9.06 30.75
N GLU A 62 0.25 9.06 31.72
CA GLU A 62 1.42 9.94 31.70
C GLU A 62 2.35 9.58 30.54
N ARG A 63 2.58 8.28 30.31
CA ARG A 63 3.33 7.76 29.16
C ARG A 63 2.70 8.21 27.83
N TYR A 64 1.39 8.21 27.74
CA TYR A 64 0.68 8.67 26.54
C TYR A 64 1.02 10.14 26.23
N PHE A 65 0.94 11.04 27.22
CA PHE A 65 1.26 12.45 27.00
C PHE A 65 2.73 12.69 26.69
N ILE A 66 3.65 11.93 27.33
CA ILE A 66 5.08 11.98 27.00
C ILE A 66 5.31 11.54 25.54
N THR A 67 4.71 10.43 25.12
CA THR A 67 4.82 9.94 23.76
C THR A 67 4.25 10.94 22.76
N LEU A 68 3.10 11.53 23.06
CA LEU A 68 2.47 12.55 22.22
C LEU A 68 3.36 13.80 22.08
N LYS A 69 3.95 14.27 23.18
CA LYS A 69 4.91 15.38 23.17
C LYS A 69 6.14 15.04 22.32
N ASN A 70 6.72 13.86 22.48
CA ASN A 70 7.87 13.43 21.71
C ASN A 70 7.56 13.40 20.20
N TYR A 71 6.39 12.90 19.80
CA TYR A 71 5.99 12.82 18.40
C TYR A 71 5.73 14.19 17.78
N ILE A 72 5.04 15.10 18.51
CA ILE A 72 4.61 16.39 17.94
C ILE A 72 5.73 17.45 18.08
N VAL A 73 6.39 17.53 19.24
CA VAL A 73 7.33 18.61 19.55
C VAL A 73 8.76 18.20 19.20
N ASN A 74 9.20 17.04 19.67
CA ASN A 74 10.58 16.58 19.51
C ASN A 74 10.82 15.85 18.19
N GLN A 75 9.74 15.46 17.46
CA GLN A 75 9.81 14.66 16.23
C GLN A 75 10.55 13.32 16.42
N GLU A 76 10.49 12.78 17.63
CA GLU A 76 11.06 11.50 18.01
C GLU A 76 9.98 10.43 18.00
N PHE A 77 10.01 9.55 17.00
CA PHE A 77 8.98 8.53 16.77
C PHE A 77 9.24 7.19 17.47
N GLY A 78 10.24 7.12 18.33
CA GLY A 78 10.57 5.98 19.15
C GLY A 78 11.84 5.23 18.71
N GLU A 79 12.47 4.57 19.68
CA GLU A 79 13.65 3.72 19.54
C GLU A 79 13.27 2.27 19.85
N SER A 80 13.85 1.31 19.11
CA SER A 80 13.61 -0.11 19.33
C SER A 80 14.06 -0.57 20.71
N ILE A 81 13.19 -1.30 21.39
CA ILE A 81 13.52 -1.96 22.67
C ILE A 81 14.44 -3.16 22.40
N VAL A 82 14.24 -3.84 21.27
CA VAL A 82 14.93 -5.08 20.92
C VAL A 82 16.28 -4.82 20.26
N ARG A 83 16.33 -3.85 19.36
CA ARG A 83 17.51 -3.51 18.56
C ARG A 83 18.01 -2.13 18.93
N ALA A 84 19.06 -2.08 19.72
CA ALA A 84 19.68 -0.83 20.13
C ALA A 84 20.16 -0.02 18.90
N GLY A 85 19.82 1.27 18.88
CA GLY A 85 20.18 2.18 17.78
C GLY A 85 19.20 2.24 16.63
N ASP A 86 18.27 1.29 16.48
CA ASP A 86 17.21 1.35 15.48
C ASP A 86 16.10 2.30 15.98
N THR A 87 15.96 3.44 15.32
CA THR A 87 14.82 4.36 15.53
C THR A 87 13.83 4.23 14.38
N VAL A 88 12.57 4.59 14.62
CA VAL A 88 11.55 4.64 13.55
C VAL A 88 12.04 5.51 12.38
N SER A 89 12.61 6.67 12.68
CA SER A 89 13.15 7.59 11.67
C SER A 89 14.26 6.97 10.84
N SER A 90 15.20 6.23 11.46
CA SER A 90 16.30 5.55 10.74
C SER A 90 15.77 4.42 9.86
N ILE A 91 14.80 3.64 10.36
CA ILE A 91 14.14 2.56 9.60
C ILE A 91 13.39 3.14 8.40
N VAL A 92 12.62 4.19 8.60
CA VAL A 92 11.86 4.85 7.53
C VAL A 92 12.81 5.37 6.46
N LYS A 93 13.84 6.13 6.85
CA LYS A 93 14.81 6.70 5.90
C LYS A 93 15.54 5.62 5.09
N ALA A 94 15.93 4.52 5.71
CA ALA A 94 16.73 3.49 5.07
C ALA A 94 15.90 2.44 4.31
N LYS A 95 14.68 2.12 4.76
CA LYS A 95 13.91 0.96 4.29
C LYS A 95 12.65 1.31 3.51
N MET A 96 12.03 2.47 3.79
CA MET A 96 10.84 2.90 3.06
C MET A 96 11.06 3.06 1.55
N PRO A 97 12.21 3.59 1.06
CA PRO A 97 12.45 3.66 -0.39
C PRO A 97 12.40 2.30 -1.09
N VAL A 98 12.85 1.24 -0.42
CA VAL A 98 12.80 -0.14 -0.94
C VAL A 98 11.36 -0.61 -1.07
N SER A 99 10.56 -0.47 -0.01
CA SER A 99 9.13 -0.82 -0.02
C SER A 99 8.36 0.00 -1.04
N ALA A 100 8.62 1.31 -1.13
CA ALA A 100 7.99 2.20 -2.08
C ALA A 100 8.30 1.81 -3.53
N ARG A 101 9.56 1.49 -3.84
CA ARG A 101 9.95 1.00 -5.17
C ARG A 101 9.20 -0.27 -5.55
N LEU A 102 9.20 -1.27 -4.66
CA LEU A 102 8.48 -2.52 -4.92
C LEU A 102 6.99 -2.27 -5.16
N GLY A 103 6.38 -1.51 -4.30
CA GLY A 103 4.96 -1.24 -4.38
C GLY A 103 4.57 -0.43 -5.60
N ILE A 104 5.36 0.59 -6.00
CA ILE A 104 5.15 1.33 -7.26
C ILE A 104 5.22 0.37 -8.45
N GLN A 105 6.19 -0.56 -8.48
CA GLN A 105 6.27 -1.57 -9.54
C GLN A 105 5.02 -2.45 -9.57
N GLN A 106 4.52 -2.89 -8.41
CA GLN A 106 3.29 -3.70 -8.31
C GLN A 106 2.08 -2.97 -8.88
N ILE A 107 1.91 -1.68 -8.53
CA ILE A 107 0.82 -0.86 -9.08
C ILE A 107 0.99 -0.67 -10.58
N LEU A 108 2.17 -0.22 -11.02
CA LEU A 108 2.41 0.04 -12.44
C LEU A 108 2.10 -1.19 -13.30
N VAL A 109 2.59 -2.35 -12.89
CA VAL A 109 2.33 -3.61 -13.62
C VAL A 109 0.85 -4.00 -13.51
N GLY A 110 0.30 -4.03 -12.30
CA GLY A 110 -1.08 -4.46 -12.09
C GLY A 110 -2.12 -3.54 -12.73
N VAL A 111 -1.94 -2.22 -12.60
CA VAL A 111 -2.84 -1.23 -13.25
C VAL A 111 -2.71 -1.28 -14.76
N THR A 112 -1.48 -1.21 -15.29
CA THR A 112 -1.28 -1.20 -16.75
C THR A 112 -1.84 -2.46 -17.40
N LEU A 113 -1.51 -3.64 -16.88
CA LEU A 113 -2.04 -4.90 -17.39
C LEU A 113 -3.55 -4.98 -17.17
N GLY A 114 -4.04 -4.54 -16.01
CA GLY A 114 -5.47 -4.50 -15.71
C GLY A 114 -6.25 -3.64 -16.69
N LEU A 115 -5.77 -2.44 -17.00
CA LEU A 115 -6.39 -1.55 -17.97
C LEU A 115 -6.41 -2.16 -19.37
N LEU A 116 -5.29 -2.72 -19.84
CA LEU A 116 -5.19 -3.36 -21.15
C LEU A 116 -6.16 -4.53 -21.26
N LEU A 117 -6.17 -5.42 -20.27
CA LEU A 117 -7.09 -6.55 -20.24
C LEU A 117 -8.55 -6.11 -20.14
N GLY A 118 -8.85 -5.06 -19.38
CA GLY A 118 -10.19 -4.48 -19.27
C GLY A 118 -10.70 -3.91 -20.59
N ILE A 119 -9.83 -3.22 -21.36
CA ILE A 119 -10.15 -2.73 -22.70
C ILE A 119 -10.46 -3.91 -23.64
N ILE A 120 -9.60 -4.94 -23.68
CA ILE A 120 -9.80 -6.13 -24.52
C ILE A 120 -11.09 -6.84 -24.14
N ALA A 121 -11.38 -6.99 -22.85
CA ALA A 121 -12.61 -7.60 -22.36
C ALA A 121 -13.87 -6.80 -22.77
N ALA A 122 -13.81 -5.47 -22.65
CA ALA A 122 -14.92 -4.60 -23.08
C ALA A 122 -15.20 -4.67 -24.57
N MET A 123 -14.15 -4.67 -25.40
CA MET A 123 -14.28 -4.79 -26.86
C MET A 123 -14.76 -6.18 -27.31
N ASN A 124 -14.59 -7.21 -26.49
CA ASN A 124 -15.04 -8.56 -26.77
C ASN A 124 -16.18 -9.01 -25.84
N ARG A 125 -17.02 -8.07 -25.40
CA ARG A 125 -18.13 -8.33 -24.48
C ARG A 125 -18.98 -9.53 -24.93
N GLY A 126 -19.17 -10.49 -24.01
CA GLY A 126 -19.97 -11.70 -24.24
C GLY A 126 -19.30 -12.78 -25.07
N LYS A 127 -18.06 -12.56 -25.57
CA LYS A 127 -17.27 -13.58 -26.26
C LYS A 127 -16.39 -14.35 -25.27
N ILE A 128 -15.87 -15.50 -25.72
CA ILE A 128 -15.01 -16.35 -24.89
C ILE A 128 -13.79 -15.62 -24.32
N VAL A 129 -13.22 -14.67 -25.09
CA VAL A 129 -12.08 -13.85 -24.66
C VAL A 129 -12.41 -13.01 -23.42
N ASP A 130 -13.61 -12.44 -23.38
CA ASP A 130 -14.09 -11.68 -22.23
C ASP A 130 -14.13 -12.55 -20.97
N TYR A 131 -14.71 -13.75 -21.06
CA TYR A 131 -14.79 -14.67 -19.94
C TYR A 131 -13.41 -15.17 -19.49
N ILE A 132 -12.52 -15.51 -20.43
CA ILE A 132 -11.14 -15.95 -20.10
C ILE A 132 -10.40 -14.86 -19.32
N ILE A 133 -10.48 -13.60 -19.78
CA ILE A 133 -9.81 -12.46 -19.12
C ILE A 133 -10.35 -12.27 -17.69
N LEU A 134 -11.67 -12.22 -17.55
CA LEU A 134 -12.27 -11.97 -16.23
C LEU A 134 -12.01 -13.11 -15.25
N VAL A 135 -12.21 -14.36 -15.69
CA VAL A 135 -11.97 -15.53 -14.84
C VAL A 135 -10.49 -15.62 -14.48
N GLY A 136 -9.59 -15.45 -15.46
CA GLY A 136 -8.15 -15.46 -15.22
C GLY A 136 -7.71 -14.37 -14.23
N ALA A 137 -8.19 -13.14 -14.40
CA ALA A 137 -7.90 -12.04 -13.50
C ALA A 137 -8.44 -12.31 -12.07
N MET A 138 -9.67 -12.84 -11.96
CA MET A 138 -10.27 -13.19 -10.68
C MET A 138 -9.53 -14.33 -9.98
N LEU A 139 -9.14 -15.37 -10.69
CA LEU A 139 -8.36 -16.49 -10.14
C LEU A 139 -7.02 -15.99 -9.61
N PHE A 140 -6.34 -15.12 -10.38
CA PHE A 140 -5.07 -14.55 -9.96
C PHE A 140 -5.19 -13.69 -8.70
N ALA A 141 -6.26 -12.92 -8.55
CA ALA A 141 -6.53 -12.12 -7.35
C ALA A 141 -7.08 -12.93 -6.16
N SER A 142 -7.67 -14.11 -6.41
CA SER A 142 -8.22 -14.95 -5.34
C SER A 142 -7.15 -15.64 -4.50
N VAL A 143 -5.94 -15.78 -5.06
CA VAL A 143 -4.82 -16.36 -4.31
C VAL A 143 -4.20 -15.28 -3.43
N PRO A 144 -4.17 -15.45 -2.09
CA PRO A 144 -3.52 -14.47 -1.22
C PRO A 144 -2.05 -14.23 -1.64
N PRO A 145 -1.55 -12.97 -1.59
CA PRO A 145 -0.21 -12.63 -2.06
C PRO A 145 0.92 -13.48 -1.44
N LEU A 146 0.76 -13.90 -0.20
CA LEU A 146 1.69 -14.81 0.47
C LEU A 146 1.81 -16.14 -0.28
N PHE A 147 0.68 -16.79 -0.55
CA PHE A 147 0.66 -18.09 -1.25
C PHE A 147 1.11 -17.94 -2.69
N LEU A 148 0.67 -16.87 -3.37
CA LEU A 148 1.11 -16.56 -4.73
C LEU A 148 2.63 -16.38 -4.79
N SER A 149 3.22 -15.70 -3.81
CA SER A 149 4.68 -15.56 -3.70
C SER A 149 5.40 -16.90 -3.64
N LEU A 150 4.92 -17.83 -2.81
CA LEU A 150 5.49 -19.17 -2.68
C LEU A 150 5.33 -20.01 -3.95
N LEU A 151 4.18 -19.91 -4.62
CA LEU A 151 3.96 -20.58 -5.90
C LEU A 151 4.90 -20.05 -7.00
N LEU A 152 5.04 -18.72 -7.10
CA LEU A 152 5.94 -18.09 -8.05
C LEU A 152 7.40 -18.48 -7.78
N GLN A 153 7.84 -18.52 -6.52
CA GLN A 153 9.17 -19.01 -6.17
C GLN A 153 9.37 -20.46 -6.61
N LYS A 154 8.39 -21.32 -6.35
CA LYS A 154 8.49 -22.75 -6.67
C LYS A 154 8.57 -23.01 -8.17
N TYR A 155 7.76 -22.30 -8.97
CA TYR A 155 7.59 -22.63 -10.40
C TYR A 155 8.35 -21.69 -11.36
N MET A 156 8.74 -20.50 -10.91
CA MET A 156 9.39 -19.50 -11.78
C MET A 156 10.80 -19.09 -11.32
N ALA A 157 11.25 -19.53 -10.15
CA ALA A 157 12.58 -19.21 -9.64
C ALA A 157 13.69 -20.13 -10.21
N LYS A 158 14.91 -20.00 -9.68
CA LYS A 158 16.08 -20.76 -10.11
C LYS A 158 15.82 -22.27 -10.08
N GLY A 159 16.12 -22.93 -11.17
CA GLY A 159 15.83 -24.37 -11.36
C GLY A 159 14.42 -24.67 -11.87
N ALA A 160 13.59 -23.66 -12.07
CA ALA A 160 12.25 -23.74 -12.67
C ALA A 160 12.24 -23.10 -14.08
N ILE A 161 11.07 -22.74 -14.59
CA ILE A 161 10.85 -22.33 -15.99
C ILE A 161 11.69 -21.11 -16.40
N PHE A 162 11.81 -20.07 -15.53
CA PHE A 162 12.43 -18.78 -15.91
C PHE A 162 13.77 -18.50 -15.23
N ASN A 163 14.27 -19.39 -14.39
CA ASN A 163 15.56 -19.25 -13.69
C ASN A 163 15.76 -17.89 -12.98
N LEU A 164 14.71 -17.34 -12.38
CA LEU A 164 14.75 -16.08 -11.65
C LEU A 164 15.28 -16.27 -10.22
N PRO A 165 15.85 -15.22 -9.58
CA PRO A 165 16.30 -15.30 -8.19
C PRO A 165 15.14 -15.67 -7.23
N ILE A 166 15.42 -16.60 -6.30
CA ILE A 166 14.44 -17.04 -5.30
C ILE A 166 14.18 -15.95 -4.28
N ILE A 167 15.25 -15.32 -3.77
CA ILE A 167 15.24 -14.28 -2.73
C ILE A 167 16.28 -13.21 -3.03
N GLY A 168 16.15 -12.06 -2.39
CA GLY A 168 17.13 -10.99 -2.43
C GLY A 168 16.59 -9.69 -3.01
N TRP A 169 17.45 -8.70 -3.02
CA TRP A 169 17.17 -7.35 -3.55
C TRP A 169 18.42 -6.83 -4.25
N PRO A 170 18.30 -6.09 -5.36
CA PRO A 170 19.44 -5.54 -6.07
C PRO A 170 20.23 -4.59 -5.17
N LYS A 171 21.55 -4.59 -5.30
CA LYS A 171 22.48 -3.77 -4.52
C LYS A 171 23.38 -2.93 -5.45
N GLY A 172 23.79 -1.76 -4.95
CA GLY A 172 24.71 -0.89 -5.68
C GLY A 172 24.21 -0.53 -7.08
N ASP A 173 25.05 -0.67 -8.09
CA ASP A 173 24.76 -0.32 -9.48
C ASP A 173 23.63 -1.17 -10.10
N GLU A 174 23.39 -2.38 -9.59
CA GLU A 174 22.24 -3.19 -10.00
C GLU A 174 20.90 -2.56 -9.66
N LEU A 175 20.84 -1.57 -8.75
CA LEU A 175 19.60 -0.84 -8.46
C LEU A 175 19.02 -0.16 -9.69
N LEU A 176 19.85 0.31 -10.61
CA LEU A 176 19.42 1.01 -11.82
C LEU A 176 19.35 0.05 -13.03
N PHE A 177 20.36 -0.82 -13.19
CA PHE A 177 20.48 -1.71 -14.33
C PHE A 177 20.79 -3.14 -13.86
N GLY A 178 20.06 -4.13 -14.40
CA GLY A 178 20.31 -5.57 -14.12
C GLY A 178 19.55 -6.15 -12.92
N GLY A 179 19.21 -5.39 -11.92
CA GLY A 179 18.51 -5.85 -10.72
C GLY A 179 17.02 -6.16 -10.90
N TRP A 180 16.47 -5.92 -12.10
CA TRP A 180 15.06 -6.21 -12.41
C TRP A 180 14.68 -7.69 -12.18
N LYS A 181 15.63 -8.64 -12.34
CA LYS A 181 15.41 -10.06 -12.09
C LYS A 181 14.93 -10.36 -10.68
N TYR A 182 15.44 -9.62 -9.68
CA TYR A 182 15.04 -9.76 -8.27
C TYR A 182 13.64 -9.20 -7.99
N THR A 183 13.14 -8.32 -8.83
CA THR A 183 11.87 -7.63 -8.58
C THR A 183 10.69 -8.21 -9.36
N ILE A 184 10.92 -9.07 -10.37
CA ILE A 184 9.83 -9.68 -11.18
C ILE A 184 8.85 -10.47 -10.32
N LEU A 185 9.33 -11.49 -9.61
CA LEU A 185 8.46 -12.36 -8.84
C LEU A 185 7.70 -11.61 -7.73
N PRO A 186 8.37 -10.76 -6.91
CA PRO A 186 7.68 -9.94 -5.91
C PRO A 186 6.66 -8.97 -6.53
N THR A 187 6.99 -8.39 -7.70
CA THR A 187 6.07 -7.49 -8.41
C THR A 187 4.83 -8.24 -8.90
N LEU A 188 4.99 -9.38 -9.53
CA LEU A 188 3.87 -10.21 -9.99
C LEU A 188 2.99 -10.67 -8.82
N ALA A 189 3.61 -11.08 -7.70
CA ALA A 189 2.87 -11.50 -6.52
C ALA A 189 1.94 -10.40 -5.96
N GLY A 190 2.41 -9.14 -5.95
CA GLY A 190 1.62 -8.01 -5.47
C GLY A 190 0.70 -7.37 -6.51
N ALA A 191 1.00 -7.55 -7.80
CA ALA A 191 0.22 -6.95 -8.89
C ALA A 191 -1.17 -7.59 -9.08
N GLY A 192 -1.39 -8.82 -8.60
CA GLY A 192 -2.59 -9.60 -8.89
C GLY A 192 -3.90 -8.91 -8.48
N THR A 193 -3.94 -8.36 -7.28
CA THR A 193 -5.11 -7.63 -6.77
C THR A 193 -5.43 -6.39 -7.62
N TYR A 194 -4.41 -5.61 -7.96
CA TYR A 194 -4.54 -4.43 -8.82
C TYR A 194 -5.00 -4.82 -10.23
N LEU A 195 -4.39 -5.85 -10.81
CA LEU A 195 -4.73 -6.37 -12.12
C LEU A 195 -6.22 -6.71 -12.21
N ALA A 196 -6.73 -7.52 -11.30
CA ALA A 196 -8.14 -7.92 -11.31
C ALA A 196 -9.10 -6.75 -11.08
N TYR A 197 -8.77 -5.87 -10.13
CA TYR A 197 -9.58 -4.71 -9.81
C TYR A 197 -9.68 -3.76 -11.02
N TYR A 198 -8.55 -3.39 -11.61
CA TYR A 198 -8.51 -2.45 -12.73
C TYR A 198 -9.01 -3.07 -14.06
N THR A 199 -8.86 -4.39 -14.25
CA THR A 199 -9.50 -5.10 -15.38
C THR A 199 -11.02 -4.92 -15.34
N ARG A 200 -11.62 -5.17 -14.20
CA ARG A 200 -13.06 -5.05 -14.00
C ARG A 200 -13.54 -3.61 -14.09
N LEU A 201 -12.85 -2.69 -13.41
CA LEU A 201 -13.17 -1.27 -13.42
C LEU A 201 -13.12 -0.70 -14.83
N MET A 202 -12.05 -0.97 -15.58
CA MET A 202 -11.91 -0.46 -16.95
C MET A 202 -12.97 -1.06 -17.88
N LYS A 203 -13.23 -2.36 -17.80
CA LYS A 203 -14.31 -3.00 -18.59
C LYS A 203 -15.66 -2.32 -18.30
N THR A 204 -16.05 -2.19 -17.05
CA THR A 204 -17.34 -1.59 -16.67
C THR A 204 -17.43 -0.15 -17.15
N SER A 205 -16.42 0.68 -16.88
CA SER A 205 -16.38 2.07 -17.31
C SER A 205 -16.45 2.25 -18.83
N MET A 206 -15.82 1.35 -19.59
CA MET A 206 -15.93 1.38 -21.05
C MET A 206 -17.34 1.01 -21.51
N LEU A 207 -17.95 -0.03 -20.95
CA LEU A 207 -19.32 -0.43 -21.31
C LEU A 207 -20.33 0.67 -20.98
N ASP A 208 -20.18 1.33 -19.85
CA ASP A 208 -21.02 2.47 -19.47
C ASP A 208 -20.86 3.62 -20.48
N SER A 209 -19.61 3.92 -20.88
CA SER A 209 -19.32 4.98 -21.85
C SER A 209 -19.77 4.66 -23.28
N ILE A 210 -19.69 3.40 -23.70
CA ILE A 210 -20.17 2.95 -25.04
C ILE A 210 -21.67 3.13 -25.20
N ASN A 211 -22.44 3.03 -24.15
CA ASN A 211 -23.89 3.12 -24.17
C ASN A 211 -24.44 4.57 -24.02
N GLN A 212 -23.56 5.57 -23.96
CA GLN A 212 -23.96 6.97 -23.82
C GLN A 212 -24.42 7.60 -25.16
N GLU A 213 -25.28 8.60 -25.08
CA GLU A 213 -25.85 9.30 -26.24
C GLU A 213 -24.80 9.92 -27.18
N TYR A 214 -23.72 10.45 -26.61
CA TYR A 214 -22.63 11.01 -27.43
C TYR A 214 -21.95 9.95 -28.31
N THR A 215 -21.94 8.69 -27.89
CA THR A 215 -21.40 7.55 -28.65
C THR A 215 -22.35 7.18 -29.78
N LEU A 216 -23.66 7.18 -29.52
CA LEU A 216 -24.69 6.97 -30.55
C LEU A 216 -24.63 8.08 -31.60
N THR A 217 -24.49 9.33 -31.19
CA THR A 217 -24.32 10.46 -32.10
C THR A 217 -23.07 10.31 -32.97
N ALA A 218 -21.97 9.84 -32.41
CA ALA A 218 -20.75 9.60 -33.18
C ALA A 218 -20.91 8.48 -34.23
N ARG A 219 -21.68 7.41 -33.91
CA ARG A 219 -22.05 6.35 -34.88
C ARG A 219 -22.92 6.90 -36.01
N SER A 220 -23.93 7.70 -35.70
CA SER A 220 -24.81 8.32 -36.69
C SER A 220 -24.05 9.27 -37.63
N LYS A 221 -22.90 9.80 -37.23
CA LYS A 221 -21.99 10.59 -38.06
C LYS A 221 -21.01 9.72 -38.88
N GLY A 222 -21.15 8.40 -38.83
CA GLY A 222 -20.34 7.48 -39.65
C GLY A 222 -18.93 7.21 -39.15
N LEU A 223 -18.60 7.54 -37.89
CA LEU A 223 -17.31 7.22 -37.32
C LEU A 223 -17.17 5.69 -37.13
N SER A 224 -15.98 5.15 -37.44
CA SER A 224 -15.68 3.75 -37.18
C SER A 224 -15.65 3.47 -35.64
N GLU A 225 -15.99 2.24 -35.24
CA GLU A 225 -15.98 1.80 -33.83
C GLU A 225 -14.63 2.09 -33.15
N PHE A 226 -13.52 1.86 -33.84
CA PHE A 226 -12.20 2.18 -33.32
C PHE A 226 -12.01 3.68 -33.06
N ALA A 227 -12.50 4.55 -33.94
CA ALA A 227 -12.42 5.99 -33.76
C ALA A 227 -13.31 6.46 -32.59
N ILE A 228 -14.48 5.85 -32.45
CA ILE A 228 -15.41 6.12 -31.32
C ILE A 228 -14.74 5.72 -30.00
N VAL A 229 -14.23 4.49 -29.91
CA VAL A 229 -13.56 4.02 -28.70
C VAL A 229 -12.40 4.94 -28.33
N ARG A 230 -11.50 5.25 -29.29
CA ARG A 230 -10.31 6.07 -29.00
C ARG A 230 -10.63 7.50 -28.62
N LYS A 231 -11.59 8.16 -29.29
CA LYS A 231 -11.86 9.60 -29.09
C LYS A 231 -12.87 9.90 -28.00
N HIS A 232 -13.87 9.03 -27.82
CA HIS A 232 -15.04 9.31 -26.96
C HIS A 232 -15.12 8.38 -25.76
N VAL A 233 -14.97 7.07 -25.93
CA VAL A 233 -15.12 6.09 -24.87
C VAL A 233 -13.93 6.11 -23.93
N PHE A 234 -12.72 5.97 -24.47
CA PHE A 234 -11.48 5.84 -23.69
C PHE A 234 -11.30 6.99 -22.69
N ARG A 235 -11.43 8.24 -23.15
CA ARG A 235 -11.27 9.43 -22.30
C ARG A 235 -12.22 9.43 -21.09
N ASN A 236 -13.49 9.12 -21.32
CA ASN A 236 -14.50 9.14 -20.27
C ASN A 236 -14.37 7.94 -19.32
N SER A 237 -13.93 6.79 -19.82
CA SER A 237 -13.71 5.58 -19.04
C SER A 237 -12.52 5.70 -18.07
N PHE A 238 -11.60 6.63 -18.29
CA PHE A 238 -10.46 6.87 -17.40
C PHE A 238 -10.80 7.71 -16.16
N ILE A 239 -11.93 8.42 -16.15
CA ILE A 239 -12.33 9.26 -15.02
C ILE A 239 -12.40 8.46 -13.71
N PRO A 240 -13.15 7.34 -13.63
CA PRO A 240 -13.20 6.53 -12.40
C PRO A 240 -11.84 5.94 -12.02
N ILE A 241 -10.99 5.65 -13.00
CA ILE A 241 -9.67 5.07 -12.77
C ILE A 241 -8.75 6.06 -12.06
N ILE A 242 -8.70 7.31 -12.56
CA ILE A 242 -7.89 8.38 -11.98
C ILE A 242 -8.32 8.66 -10.53
N THR A 243 -9.60 8.59 -10.24
CA THR A 243 -10.14 8.89 -8.90
C THR A 243 -9.79 7.83 -7.86
N VAL A 244 -9.67 6.55 -8.24
CA VAL A 244 -9.32 5.48 -7.30
C VAL A 244 -7.81 5.17 -7.24
N LEU A 245 -7.02 5.70 -8.17
CA LEU A 245 -5.58 5.44 -8.24
C LEU A 245 -4.81 5.86 -6.97
N PRO A 246 -5.09 7.00 -6.31
CA PRO A 246 -4.40 7.36 -5.07
C PRO A 246 -4.60 6.34 -3.95
N VAL A 247 -5.80 5.73 -3.85
CA VAL A 247 -6.06 4.67 -2.87
C VAL A 247 -5.21 3.43 -3.17
N ALA A 248 -5.00 3.09 -4.44
CA ALA A 248 -4.08 2.02 -4.81
C ALA A 248 -2.64 2.33 -4.35
N ILE A 249 -2.20 3.59 -4.48
CA ILE A 249 -0.87 4.03 -4.04
C ILE A 249 -0.68 3.84 -2.52
N SER A 250 -1.71 4.08 -1.71
CA SER A 250 -1.63 3.82 -0.27
C SER A 250 -1.46 2.34 0.08
N GLY A 251 -2.11 1.46 -0.69
CA GLY A 251 -1.99 0.00 -0.55
C GLY A 251 -0.59 -0.54 -0.84
N VAL A 252 0.21 0.19 -1.63
CA VAL A 252 1.62 -0.13 -1.92
C VAL A 252 2.46 -0.31 -0.68
N ILE A 253 2.26 0.57 0.28
CA ILE A 253 3.15 0.68 1.42
C ILE A 253 2.75 -0.31 2.51
N SER A 254 1.44 -0.58 2.63
CA SER A 254 0.90 -1.53 3.61
C SER A 254 0.78 -2.98 3.09
N GLY A 255 0.69 -3.17 1.77
CA GLY A 255 0.36 -4.47 1.18
C GLY A 255 1.53 -5.40 0.92
N SER A 256 2.78 -4.90 0.98
CA SER A 256 3.94 -5.71 0.60
C SER A 256 4.63 -6.45 1.76
N PHE A 257 4.16 -6.33 3.01
CA PHE A 257 4.79 -6.91 4.19
C PHE A 257 5.13 -8.40 4.03
N PHE A 258 4.17 -9.21 3.63
CA PHE A 258 4.37 -10.65 3.45
C PHE A 258 5.25 -10.96 2.24
N ILE A 259 5.11 -10.19 1.16
CA ILE A 259 5.93 -10.32 -0.05
C ILE A 259 7.39 -10.00 0.28
N GLU A 260 7.64 -8.89 0.97
CA GLU A 260 8.98 -8.53 1.43
C GLU A 260 9.60 -9.62 2.30
N ARG A 261 8.81 -10.23 3.18
CA ARG A 261 9.25 -11.33 4.05
C ARG A 261 9.61 -12.57 3.25
N VAL A 262 8.76 -12.99 2.32
CA VAL A 262 8.96 -14.20 1.51
C VAL A 262 10.18 -14.07 0.61
N PHE A 263 10.37 -12.91 -0.03
CA PHE A 263 11.48 -12.67 -0.95
C PHE A 263 12.74 -12.12 -0.27
N ALA A 264 12.76 -12.00 1.06
CA ALA A 264 13.85 -11.43 1.85
C ALA A 264 14.26 -10.02 1.36
N ILE A 265 13.26 -9.18 1.01
CA ILE A 265 13.47 -7.81 0.54
C ILE A 265 13.69 -6.90 1.76
N PRO A 266 14.77 -6.12 1.83
CA PRO A 266 15.13 -5.33 3.02
C PRO A 266 14.28 -4.03 3.13
N GLY A 267 12.96 -4.15 3.05
CA GLY A 267 12.01 -3.06 3.14
C GLY A 267 11.46 -2.81 4.55
N ALA A 268 10.68 -1.75 4.72
CA ALA A 268 10.09 -1.35 6.01
C ALA A 268 9.01 -2.34 6.50
N GLY A 269 8.38 -3.10 5.59
CA GLY A 269 7.38 -4.10 5.93
C GLY A 269 7.94 -5.25 6.75
N GLN A 270 9.18 -5.67 6.52
CA GLN A 270 9.84 -6.69 7.36
C GLN A 270 10.00 -6.21 8.80
N TYR A 271 10.34 -4.94 9.00
CA TYR A 271 10.49 -4.35 10.34
C TYR A 271 9.15 -4.30 11.07
N PHE A 272 8.06 -4.04 10.36
CA PHE A 272 6.71 -4.06 10.93
C PHE A 272 6.33 -5.46 11.44
N ILE A 273 6.53 -6.50 10.60
CA ILE A 273 6.25 -7.89 10.98
C ILE A 273 7.14 -8.30 12.16
N GLN A 274 8.42 -7.94 12.11
CA GLN A 274 9.36 -8.30 13.16
C GLN A 274 9.03 -7.58 14.48
N ALA A 275 8.69 -6.29 14.43
CA ALA A 275 8.25 -5.53 15.60
C ALA A 275 6.97 -6.13 16.22
N THR A 276 6.05 -6.64 15.39
CA THR A 276 4.86 -7.35 15.86
C THR A 276 5.23 -8.66 16.56
N THR A 277 6.12 -9.46 15.99
CA THR A 277 6.59 -10.73 16.57
C THR A 277 7.35 -10.52 17.87
N ASP A 278 8.21 -9.50 17.89
CA ASP A 278 9.04 -9.15 19.03
C ASP A 278 8.27 -8.35 20.10
N ARG A 279 7.06 -7.87 19.76
CA ARG A 279 6.25 -6.95 20.57
C ARG A 279 6.99 -5.65 20.89
N ASP A 280 7.72 -5.13 19.92
CA ASP A 280 8.49 -3.89 20.02
C ASP A 280 7.56 -2.69 19.84
N VAL A 281 6.93 -2.28 20.93
CA VAL A 281 5.86 -1.29 20.94
C VAL A 281 6.26 0.05 20.30
N PRO A 282 7.45 0.65 20.57
CA PRO A 282 7.82 1.92 19.95
C PRO A 282 7.90 1.83 18.42
N ILE A 283 8.56 0.79 17.88
CA ILE A 283 8.66 0.61 16.42
C ILE A 283 7.30 0.31 15.80
N LEU A 284 6.52 -0.56 16.44
CA LEU A 284 5.20 -0.92 15.96
C LEU A 284 4.27 0.29 15.89
N MET A 285 4.27 1.12 16.95
CA MET A 285 3.46 2.33 16.99
C MET A 285 3.90 3.36 15.94
N GLY A 286 5.20 3.63 15.83
CA GLY A 286 5.73 4.60 14.88
C GLY A 286 5.44 4.20 13.42
N LEU A 287 5.66 2.93 13.06
CA LEU A 287 5.35 2.43 11.72
C LEU A 287 3.84 2.39 11.45
N THR A 288 3.00 2.03 12.43
CA THR A 288 1.54 2.08 12.29
C THR A 288 1.05 3.49 11.98
N LEU A 289 1.54 4.49 12.72
CA LEU A 289 1.20 5.89 12.47
C LEU A 289 1.68 6.37 11.09
N LEU A 290 2.87 5.97 10.68
CA LEU A 290 3.39 6.30 9.36
C LEU A 290 2.48 5.72 8.25
N TYR A 291 2.12 4.44 8.34
CA TYR A 291 1.23 3.80 7.35
C TYR A 291 -0.17 4.43 7.36
N ALA A 292 -0.70 4.74 8.54
CA ALA A 292 -1.96 5.47 8.67
C ALA A 292 -1.88 6.86 8.02
N ALA A 293 -0.81 7.60 8.26
CA ALA A 293 -0.61 8.92 7.66
C ALA A 293 -0.57 8.84 6.13
N ILE A 294 0.19 7.90 5.56
CA ILE A 294 0.28 7.72 4.11
C ILE A 294 -1.10 7.33 3.53
N TYR A 295 -1.83 6.44 4.19
CA TYR A 295 -3.17 6.03 3.77
C TYR A 295 -4.15 7.21 3.78
N ILE A 296 -4.18 8.00 4.85
CA ILE A 296 -5.06 9.16 4.99
C ILE A 296 -4.71 10.24 3.97
N ILE A 297 -3.41 10.50 3.74
CA ILE A 297 -2.94 11.44 2.71
C ILE A 297 -3.38 10.98 1.31
N ALA A 298 -3.30 9.68 1.01
CA ALA A 298 -3.73 9.14 -0.26
C ALA A 298 -5.26 9.31 -0.48
N ILE A 299 -6.06 9.07 0.56
CA ILE A 299 -7.51 9.35 0.52
C ILE A 299 -7.76 10.85 0.29
N PHE A 300 -7.06 11.71 1.01
CA PHE A 300 -7.19 13.16 0.85
C PHE A 300 -6.86 13.61 -0.59
N ILE A 301 -5.79 13.07 -1.18
CA ILE A 301 -5.44 13.32 -2.58
C ILE A 301 -6.54 12.80 -3.51
N SER A 302 -7.09 11.61 -3.24
CA SER A 302 -8.20 11.04 -4.01
C SER A 302 -9.43 11.94 -3.99
N ASP A 303 -9.81 12.47 -2.83
CA ASP A 303 -10.94 13.40 -2.68
C ASP A 303 -10.75 14.70 -3.49
N ILE A 304 -9.50 15.22 -3.50
CA ILE A 304 -9.17 16.41 -4.31
C ILE A 304 -9.26 16.07 -5.80
N LEU A 305 -8.65 14.97 -6.24
CA LEU A 305 -8.68 14.55 -7.64
C LEU A 305 -10.10 14.31 -8.12
N TYR A 306 -10.94 13.67 -7.29
CA TYR A 306 -12.34 13.45 -7.60
C TYR A 306 -13.07 14.75 -7.91
N THR A 307 -12.83 15.77 -7.09
CA THR A 307 -13.45 17.10 -7.26
C THR A 307 -12.94 17.84 -8.51
N VAL A 308 -11.66 17.64 -8.87
CA VAL A 308 -11.04 18.28 -10.04
C VAL A 308 -11.47 17.60 -11.36
N VAL A 309 -11.57 16.26 -11.34
CA VAL A 309 -11.86 15.46 -12.55
C VAL A 309 -13.34 15.48 -12.89
N ASP A 310 -14.22 15.47 -11.87
CA ASP A 310 -15.67 15.59 -12.08
C ASP A 310 -16.26 16.84 -11.39
N PRO A 311 -16.27 18.00 -12.07
CA PRO A 311 -16.82 19.23 -11.52
C PRO A 311 -18.36 19.21 -11.35
N ARG A 312 -19.05 18.16 -11.82
CA ARG A 312 -20.49 17.99 -11.64
C ARG A 312 -20.85 17.57 -10.21
N ILE A 313 -19.89 17.00 -9.49
CA ILE A 313 -20.05 16.70 -8.06
C ILE A 313 -19.93 18.03 -7.32
N ARG A 314 -21.04 18.78 -7.28
CA ARG A 314 -21.18 19.91 -6.37
C ARG A 314 -21.11 19.35 -4.97
N LEU A 315 -19.97 19.57 -4.33
CA LEU A 315 -19.80 19.28 -2.92
C LEU A 315 -20.98 19.89 -2.17
N VAL A 316 -21.85 19.02 -1.70
CA VAL A 316 -23.05 19.42 -0.94
C VAL A 316 -22.59 20.34 0.18
N LYS A 317 -23.29 21.45 0.33
CA LYS A 317 -23.05 22.53 1.28
C LYS A 317 -22.92 22.05 2.72
#